data_3551f6c43ae4251980529ffbd5e36b59
#
_entry.id   3551f6c43ae4251980529ffbd5e36b59
#
_cell.length_a   1.000
_cell.length_b   1.000
_cell.length_c   1.000
_cell.angle_alpha   90.00
_cell.angle_beta   90.00
_cell.angle_gamma   90.00
#
_symmetry.space_group_name_H-M   'P 1'
#
loop_
_entity.id
_entity.type
_entity.pdbx_description
1 polymer ?
#
loop_
_entity_poly.entity_id
_entity_poly.type
_entity_poly.pdbx_seq_one_letter_code
_entity_poly.pdbx_strand_id
1 'polypeptide(L)'
;MKYDFTSIIDRHGMDSIAVDSWGEIPGMAPNAPDEGFDCIPMWVADMNFATVPTVQEHIIQRSQHPMFGYFNPRPEYFDRIIEWQSRRNGVEGLAPEHIGYENGVLGGVVSTLRAYVQPGDAVLVHSPTYIGFTKSIEAADYRIVHSPLKLDDQGVWRMDFEDMERKLAQNHIHAAVFCSPHNPCGRVWERDEIERAMDIYRQHDCVVTVSYTHLTL
;
A
#
# COMPACT_ATOMS: atom_id res chain seq x y z
N MET A 1 -20.67 20.33 8.73
CA MET A 1 -19.92 21.01 7.65
C MET A 1 -20.17 20.23 6.37
N LYS A 2 -20.52 20.91 5.26
CA LYS A 2 -20.73 20.22 3.98
C LYS A 2 -19.39 20.25 3.22
N TYR A 3 -18.85 19.08 2.89
CA TYR A 3 -17.62 18.97 2.12
C TYR A 3 -17.92 19.16 0.64
N ASP A 4 -16.95 19.75 -0.09
CA ASP A 4 -17.02 19.93 -1.54
C ASP A 4 -16.29 18.76 -2.23
N PHE A 5 -17.04 17.91 -2.91
CA PHE A 5 -16.53 16.80 -3.71
C PHE A 5 -16.81 16.97 -5.21
N THR A 6 -17.20 18.19 -5.64
CA THR A 6 -17.61 18.48 -7.00
C THR A 6 -16.75 19.53 -7.70
N SER A 7 -16.08 20.40 -6.96
CA SER A 7 -15.18 21.39 -7.52
C SER A 7 -13.94 20.75 -8.10
N ILE A 8 -13.56 21.17 -9.30
CA ILE A 8 -12.30 20.81 -9.93
C ILE A 8 -11.24 21.81 -9.45
N ILE A 9 -10.20 21.28 -8.82
CA ILE A 9 -9.09 22.09 -8.32
C ILE A 9 -7.96 21.99 -9.33
N ASP A 10 -7.52 23.13 -9.86
CA ASP A 10 -6.33 23.19 -10.70
C ASP A 10 -5.09 22.93 -9.86
N ARG A 11 -4.31 21.93 -10.27
CA ARG A 11 -3.08 21.49 -9.58
C ARG A 11 -1.83 21.67 -10.44
N HIS A 12 -1.94 22.27 -11.61
CA HIS A 12 -0.78 22.53 -12.47
C HIS A 12 0.21 23.48 -11.78
N GLY A 13 1.49 23.14 -11.86
CA GLY A 13 2.56 23.91 -11.22
C GLY A 13 2.56 23.89 -9.70
N MET A 14 1.85 22.91 -9.09
CA MET A 14 1.78 22.70 -7.64
C MET A 14 2.51 21.44 -7.21
N ASP A 15 3.53 21.04 -7.96
CA ASP A 15 4.33 19.80 -7.73
C ASP A 15 3.49 18.51 -7.72
N SER A 16 2.39 18.52 -8.48
CA SER A 16 1.48 17.39 -8.56
C SER A 16 1.92 16.40 -9.62
N ILE A 17 2.50 15.28 -9.22
CA ILE A 17 2.93 14.19 -10.12
C ILE A 17 1.80 13.80 -11.09
N ALA A 18 0.57 13.70 -10.59
CA ALA A 18 -0.57 13.28 -11.39
C ALA A 18 -0.88 14.21 -12.59
N VAL A 19 -0.54 15.48 -12.47
CA VAL A 19 -0.91 16.54 -13.43
C VAL A 19 0.31 17.08 -14.19
N ASP A 20 1.45 17.18 -13.50
CA ASP A 20 2.65 17.84 -14.03
C ASP A 20 3.64 16.87 -14.71
N SER A 21 3.51 15.54 -14.50
CA SER A 21 4.53 14.57 -14.93
C SER A 21 4.07 13.60 -16.02
N TRP A 22 3.18 14.03 -16.91
CA TRP A 22 2.79 13.22 -18.07
C TRP A 22 4.01 12.90 -18.97
N GLY A 23 4.24 11.60 -19.22
CA GLY A 23 5.37 11.13 -20.03
C GLY A 23 6.76 11.28 -19.43
N GLU A 24 6.88 11.87 -18.22
CA GLU A 24 8.19 12.20 -17.63
C GLU A 24 8.77 11.11 -16.74
N ILE A 25 7.93 10.15 -16.29
CA ILE A 25 8.38 9.07 -15.39
C ILE A 25 8.35 7.73 -16.14
N PRO A 26 9.48 7.24 -16.66
CA PRO A 26 9.54 6.00 -17.43
C PRO A 26 8.98 4.81 -16.67
N GLY A 27 8.09 4.05 -17.32
CA GLY A 27 7.45 2.85 -16.74
C GLY A 27 6.39 3.12 -15.69
N MET A 28 6.03 4.38 -15.44
CA MET A 28 4.99 4.76 -14.48
C MET A 28 4.00 5.76 -15.08
N ALA A 29 4.47 6.90 -15.60
CA ALA A 29 3.60 7.93 -16.16
C ALA A 29 3.12 7.53 -17.56
N PRO A 30 1.81 7.66 -17.86
CA PRO A 30 1.32 7.53 -19.22
C PRO A 30 1.77 8.74 -20.07
N ASN A 31 1.73 8.59 -21.38
CA ASN A 31 1.87 9.75 -22.27
C ASN A 31 0.72 10.73 -22.07
N ALA A 32 0.96 12.00 -22.40
CA ALA A 32 -0.13 12.97 -22.51
C ALA A 32 -1.16 12.48 -23.53
N PRO A 33 -2.45 12.79 -23.35
CA PRO A 33 -3.48 12.41 -24.31
C PRO A 33 -3.23 13.08 -25.68
N ASP A 34 -3.83 12.50 -26.70
CA ASP A 34 -3.79 13.07 -28.04
C ASP A 34 -4.45 14.46 -28.08
N GLU A 35 -4.09 15.24 -29.11
CA GLU A 35 -4.64 16.59 -29.31
C GLU A 35 -6.19 16.57 -29.35
N GLY A 36 -6.82 17.43 -28.58
CA GLY A 36 -8.27 17.54 -28.46
C GLY A 36 -8.91 16.75 -27.32
N PHE A 37 -8.12 16.03 -26.54
CA PHE A 37 -8.60 15.36 -25.33
C PHE A 37 -8.08 16.04 -24.06
N ASP A 38 -8.91 16.04 -23.01
CA ASP A 38 -8.54 16.57 -21.70
C ASP A 38 -7.55 15.66 -20.97
N CYS A 39 -6.57 16.26 -20.30
CA CYS A 39 -5.68 15.54 -19.40
C CYS A 39 -6.39 15.22 -18.09
N ILE A 40 -7.08 14.07 -18.03
CA ILE A 40 -7.74 13.60 -16.82
C ILE A 40 -6.80 12.63 -16.06
N PRO A 41 -6.25 13.03 -14.89
CA PRO A 41 -5.32 12.18 -14.16
C PRO A 41 -6.04 11.01 -13.48
N MET A 42 -5.74 9.79 -13.92
CA MET A 42 -6.30 8.53 -13.38
C MET A 42 -5.23 7.47 -13.12
N TRP A 43 -3.96 7.84 -13.16
CA TRP A 43 -2.82 6.91 -13.04
C TRP A 43 -2.10 6.95 -11.68
N VAL A 44 -2.32 7.99 -10.90
CA VAL A 44 -1.85 8.11 -9.50
C VAL A 44 -3.07 8.06 -8.59
N ALA A 45 -2.97 7.31 -7.48
CA ALA A 45 -4.03 7.20 -6.48
C ALA A 45 -4.13 8.47 -5.61
N ASP A 46 -4.32 9.58 -6.24
CA ASP A 46 -4.38 10.93 -5.72
C ASP A 46 -5.83 11.40 -5.71
N MET A 47 -6.27 12.07 -4.66
CA MET A 47 -7.63 12.60 -4.58
C MET A 47 -7.75 13.89 -5.41
N ASN A 48 -8.79 13.96 -6.25
CA ASN A 48 -9.11 15.18 -7.01
C ASN A 48 -10.01 16.16 -6.24
N PHE A 49 -10.36 15.83 -4.99
CA PHE A 49 -11.17 16.67 -4.11
C PHE A 49 -10.28 17.44 -3.13
N ALA A 50 -10.80 18.57 -2.63
CA ALA A 50 -10.20 19.23 -1.49
C ALA A 50 -10.17 18.27 -0.28
N THR A 51 -9.04 18.27 0.44
CA THR A 51 -8.99 17.57 1.74
C THR A 51 -9.98 18.20 2.72
N VAL A 52 -10.33 17.46 3.77
CA VAL A 52 -11.23 17.99 4.79
C VAL A 52 -10.61 19.23 5.47
N PRO A 53 -11.36 20.32 5.67
CA PRO A 53 -10.82 21.60 6.17
C PRO A 53 -10.04 21.50 7.48
N THR A 54 -10.47 20.59 8.36
CA THR A 54 -9.82 20.36 9.66
C THR A 54 -8.35 19.92 9.54
N VAL A 55 -7.98 19.20 8.47
CA VAL A 55 -6.57 18.82 8.23
C VAL A 55 -5.74 20.06 7.95
N GLN A 56 -6.21 20.92 7.03
CA GLN A 56 -5.53 22.17 6.70
C GLN A 56 -5.42 23.11 7.91
N GLU A 57 -6.49 23.27 8.68
CA GLU A 57 -6.53 24.08 9.88
C GLU A 57 -5.47 23.64 10.90
N HIS A 58 -5.36 22.34 11.16
CA HIS A 58 -4.36 21.79 12.09
C HIS A 58 -2.91 21.97 11.58
N ILE A 59 -2.67 21.83 10.28
CA ILE A 59 -1.36 22.08 9.68
C ILE A 59 -0.97 23.56 9.86
N ILE A 60 -1.89 24.50 9.57
CA ILE A 60 -1.67 25.94 9.75
C ILE A 60 -1.39 26.23 11.24
N GLN A 61 -2.20 25.71 12.15
CA GLN A 61 -2.00 25.89 13.58
C GLN A 61 -0.63 25.35 14.02
N ARG A 62 -0.23 24.16 13.55
CA ARG A 62 1.09 23.59 13.90
C ARG A 62 2.24 24.42 13.32
N SER A 63 2.10 24.98 12.11
CA SER A 63 3.13 25.78 11.45
C SER A 63 3.37 27.13 12.12
N GLN A 64 2.43 27.65 12.90
CA GLN A 64 2.59 28.88 13.68
C GLN A 64 3.64 28.73 14.80
N HIS A 65 3.95 27.51 15.23
CA HIS A 65 5.05 27.26 16.16
C HIS A 65 6.38 27.15 15.38
N PRO A 66 7.33 28.05 15.56
CA PRO A 66 8.46 28.22 14.65
C PRO A 66 9.56 27.16 14.78
N MET A 67 9.40 26.18 15.67
CA MET A 67 10.40 25.12 15.88
C MET A 67 9.90 23.77 15.34
N PHE A 68 10.71 23.17 14.47
CA PHE A 68 10.49 21.88 13.84
C PHE A 68 11.69 20.98 14.16
N GLY A 69 11.70 20.41 15.35
CA GLY A 69 12.75 19.52 15.83
C GLY A 69 12.27 18.07 15.92
N TYR A 70 13.00 17.29 16.70
CA TYR A 70 12.58 15.93 17.01
C TYR A 70 11.21 15.93 17.68
N PHE A 71 10.40 14.94 17.34
CA PHE A 71 9.08 14.78 17.92
C PHE A 71 8.92 13.39 18.54
N ASN A 72 8.00 13.27 19.47
CA ASN A 72 7.52 12.02 19.99
C ASN A 72 6.02 11.93 19.74
N PRO A 73 5.52 10.84 19.16
CA PRO A 73 4.08 10.65 18.98
C PRO A 73 3.33 10.78 20.31
N ARG A 74 2.27 11.56 20.32
CA ARG A 74 1.45 11.74 21.52
C ARG A 74 0.56 10.51 21.74
N PRO A 75 0.09 10.24 22.97
CA PRO A 75 -0.86 9.18 23.26
C PRO A 75 -2.09 9.19 22.32
N GLU A 76 -2.59 10.40 22.02
CA GLU A 76 -3.76 10.56 21.15
C GLU A 76 -3.54 10.03 19.72
N TYR A 77 -2.30 9.97 19.24
CA TYR A 77 -1.99 9.35 17.94
C TYR A 77 -2.34 7.86 17.95
N PHE A 78 -1.92 7.15 18.97
CA PHE A 78 -2.21 5.73 19.15
C PHE A 78 -3.69 5.48 19.41
N ASP A 79 -4.29 6.30 20.29
CA ASP A 79 -5.71 6.21 20.63
C ASP A 79 -6.61 6.34 19.39
N ARG A 80 -6.29 7.27 18.48
CA ARG A 80 -7.07 7.45 17.24
C ARG A 80 -6.92 6.28 16.27
N ILE A 81 -5.75 5.67 16.18
CA ILE A 81 -5.54 4.47 15.37
C ILE A 81 -6.34 3.30 15.95
N ILE A 82 -6.25 3.08 17.26
CA ILE A 82 -6.98 2.02 17.95
C ILE A 82 -8.50 2.20 17.79
N GLU A 83 -8.99 3.42 18.04
CA GLU A 83 -10.41 3.76 17.86
C GLU A 83 -10.87 3.52 16.42
N TRP A 84 -10.08 3.92 15.43
CA TRP A 84 -10.41 3.70 14.02
C TRP A 84 -10.52 2.22 13.70
N GLN A 85 -9.53 1.43 14.07
CA GLN A 85 -9.51 -0.01 13.81
C GLN A 85 -10.66 -0.75 14.51
N SER A 86 -10.94 -0.39 15.77
CA SER A 86 -12.05 -0.97 16.50
C SER A 86 -13.40 -0.62 15.87
N ARG A 87 -13.64 0.67 15.63
CA ARG A 87 -14.94 1.14 15.13
C ARG A 87 -15.20 0.78 13.67
N ARG A 88 -14.16 0.82 12.82
CA ARG A 88 -14.28 0.62 11.37
C ARG A 88 -14.12 -0.84 10.97
N ASN A 89 -13.20 -1.53 11.58
CA ASN A 89 -12.78 -2.88 11.18
C ASN A 89 -13.08 -3.95 12.24
N GLY A 90 -13.69 -3.60 13.38
CA GLY A 90 -14.02 -4.55 14.43
C GLY A 90 -12.80 -5.18 15.12
N VAL A 91 -11.63 -4.54 15.05
CA VAL A 91 -10.41 -5.05 15.67
C VAL A 91 -10.47 -4.84 17.17
N GLU A 92 -10.34 -5.92 17.93
CA GLU A 92 -10.28 -5.91 19.39
C GLU A 92 -8.86 -6.22 19.88
N GLY A 93 -8.52 -5.70 21.06
CA GLY A 93 -7.24 -5.99 21.72
C GLY A 93 -6.02 -5.26 21.13
N LEU A 94 -6.22 -4.31 20.20
CA LEU A 94 -5.12 -3.48 19.72
C LEU A 94 -4.68 -2.52 20.83
N ALA A 95 -3.36 -2.44 21.06
CA ALA A 95 -2.74 -1.60 22.08
C ALA A 95 -1.59 -0.76 21.48
N PRO A 96 -1.15 0.33 22.12
CA PRO A 96 -0.10 1.21 21.59
C PRO A 96 1.19 0.47 21.21
N GLU A 97 1.58 -0.57 21.94
CA GLU A 97 2.77 -1.39 21.66
C GLU A 97 2.68 -2.20 20.37
N HIS A 98 1.48 -2.34 19.79
CA HIS A 98 1.27 -2.98 18.49
C HIS A 98 1.41 -2.00 17.31
N ILE A 99 1.65 -0.71 17.59
CA ILE A 99 1.65 0.35 16.58
C ILE A 99 3.06 0.96 16.48
N GLY A 100 3.71 0.76 15.34
CA GLY A 100 4.96 1.42 14.99
C GLY A 100 4.73 2.61 14.05
N TYR A 101 5.60 3.61 14.13
CA TYR A 101 5.64 4.71 13.16
C TYR A 101 6.68 4.39 12.08
N GLU A 102 6.25 4.47 10.83
CA GLU A 102 7.12 4.33 9.67
C GLU A 102 6.89 5.47 8.67
N ASN A 103 7.92 5.78 7.90
CA ASN A 103 7.84 6.82 6.87
C ASN A 103 7.19 6.25 5.60
N GLY A 104 5.90 5.95 5.69
CA GLY A 104 5.10 5.37 4.63
C GLY A 104 5.13 3.83 4.60
N VAL A 105 4.15 3.24 3.90
CA VAL A 105 3.93 1.79 3.84
C VAL A 105 5.12 1.05 3.23
N LEU A 106 5.79 1.61 2.23
CA LEU A 106 6.95 0.97 1.60
C LEU A 106 8.15 0.89 2.55
N GLY A 107 8.34 1.92 3.39
CA GLY A 107 9.30 1.88 4.50
C GLY A 107 8.97 0.75 5.47
N GLY A 108 7.71 0.63 5.88
CA GLY A 108 7.24 -0.43 6.77
C GLY A 108 7.45 -1.84 6.19
N VAL A 109 7.23 -2.04 4.89
CA VAL A 109 7.53 -3.32 4.21
C VAL A 109 9.01 -3.66 4.35
N VAL A 110 9.90 -2.73 4.03
CA VAL A 110 11.36 -2.96 4.12
C VAL A 110 11.81 -3.19 5.56
N SER A 111 11.28 -2.42 6.52
CA SER A 111 11.58 -2.60 7.94
C SER A 111 11.16 -3.99 8.43
N THR A 112 9.99 -4.46 8.02
CA THR A 112 9.51 -5.82 8.33
C THR A 112 10.43 -6.87 7.73
N LEU A 113 10.79 -6.76 6.45
CA LEU A 113 11.69 -7.71 5.81
C LEU A 113 13.03 -7.79 6.55
N ARG A 114 13.63 -6.65 6.89
CA ARG A 114 14.91 -6.60 7.62
C ARG A 114 14.85 -7.23 9.02
N ALA A 115 13.67 -7.26 9.63
CA ALA A 115 13.49 -7.88 10.95
C ALA A 115 13.44 -9.42 10.89
N TYR A 116 13.04 -10.01 9.78
CA TYR A 116 12.74 -11.43 9.68
C TYR A 116 13.59 -12.21 8.67
N VAL A 117 14.12 -11.55 7.64
CA VAL A 117 14.91 -12.21 6.58
C VAL A 117 16.19 -11.41 6.28
N GLN A 118 17.19 -12.09 5.68
CA GLN A 118 18.48 -11.48 5.39
C GLN A 118 18.52 -10.87 3.96
N PRO A 119 19.34 -9.86 3.73
CA PRO A 119 19.62 -9.38 2.37
C PRO A 119 20.05 -10.54 1.45
N GLY A 120 19.49 -10.57 0.23
CA GLY A 120 19.66 -11.68 -0.71
C GLY A 120 18.60 -12.77 -0.65
N ASP A 121 17.84 -12.84 0.45
CA ASP A 121 16.72 -13.78 0.55
C ASP A 121 15.63 -13.48 -0.45
N ALA A 122 14.80 -14.47 -0.74
CA ALA A 122 13.68 -14.36 -1.64
C ALA A 122 12.41 -13.88 -0.91
N VAL A 123 11.70 -12.97 -1.55
CA VAL A 123 10.40 -12.47 -1.10
C VAL A 123 9.35 -12.80 -2.14
N LEU A 124 8.25 -13.44 -1.76
CA LEU A 124 7.16 -13.75 -2.65
C LEU A 124 6.21 -12.56 -2.80
N VAL A 125 5.84 -12.26 -4.04
CA VAL A 125 4.79 -11.30 -4.39
C VAL A 125 3.84 -11.90 -5.42
N HIS A 126 2.55 -11.56 -5.35
CA HIS A 126 1.58 -11.95 -6.38
C HIS A 126 1.62 -10.95 -7.53
N SER A 127 1.78 -11.41 -8.77
CA SER A 127 1.88 -10.54 -9.94
C SER A 127 0.65 -10.63 -10.86
N PRO A 128 0.25 -9.52 -11.55
CA PRO A 128 0.88 -8.21 -11.48
C PRO A 128 0.82 -7.60 -10.08
N THR A 129 1.84 -6.82 -9.70
CA THR A 129 1.92 -6.22 -8.36
C THR A 129 2.27 -4.73 -8.44
N TYR A 130 2.06 -4.03 -7.34
CA TYR A 130 2.39 -2.61 -7.25
C TYR A 130 3.90 -2.38 -7.40
N ILE A 131 4.28 -1.52 -8.35
CA ILE A 131 5.69 -1.20 -8.66
C ILE A 131 6.47 -0.68 -7.45
N GLY A 132 5.79 -0.05 -6.48
CA GLY A 132 6.41 0.40 -5.25
C GLY A 132 6.95 -0.75 -4.41
N PHE A 133 6.27 -1.91 -4.38
CA PHE A 133 6.78 -3.09 -3.67
C PHE A 133 8.05 -3.62 -4.35
N THR A 134 8.01 -3.84 -5.66
CA THR A 134 9.16 -4.39 -6.39
C THR A 134 10.38 -3.50 -6.25
N LYS A 135 10.23 -2.19 -6.50
CA LYS A 135 11.34 -1.24 -6.36
C LYS A 135 11.90 -1.17 -4.93
N SER A 136 11.04 -1.20 -3.91
CA SER A 136 11.50 -1.13 -2.52
C SER A 136 12.19 -2.41 -2.06
N ILE A 137 11.69 -3.58 -2.48
CA ILE A 137 12.26 -4.88 -2.18
C ILE A 137 13.64 -5.02 -2.83
N GLU A 138 13.76 -4.68 -4.12
CA GLU A 138 15.02 -4.71 -4.87
C GLU A 138 16.05 -3.71 -4.33
N ALA A 139 15.61 -2.47 -4.01
CA ALA A 139 16.49 -1.44 -3.43
C ALA A 139 17.00 -1.82 -2.03
N ALA A 140 16.35 -2.75 -1.35
CA ALA A 140 16.75 -3.27 -0.05
C ALA A 140 17.56 -4.58 -0.15
N ASP A 141 18.03 -4.94 -1.36
CA ASP A 141 18.84 -6.11 -1.67
C ASP A 141 18.14 -7.46 -1.46
N TYR A 142 16.82 -7.52 -1.63
CA TYR A 142 16.06 -8.77 -1.64
C TYR A 142 15.75 -9.23 -3.06
N ARG A 143 15.63 -10.54 -3.25
CA ARG A 143 15.26 -11.15 -4.52
C ARG A 143 13.75 -11.38 -4.59
N ILE A 144 13.11 -10.93 -5.65
CA ILE A 144 11.67 -11.12 -5.84
C ILE A 144 11.38 -12.45 -6.54
N VAL A 145 10.41 -13.19 -6.01
CA VAL A 145 9.81 -14.35 -6.65
C VAL A 145 8.33 -14.06 -6.90
N HIS A 146 7.96 -14.04 -8.17
CA HIS A 146 6.59 -13.79 -8.58
C HIS A 146 5.74 -15.05 -8.55
N SER A 147 4.57 -14.99 -7.90
CA SER A 147 3.48 -15.96 -8.07
C SER A 147 2.38 -15.30 -8.91
N PRO A 148 2.28 -15.62 -10.22
CA PRO A 148 1.32 -14.95 -11.09
C PRO A 148 -0.12 -15.29 -10.70
N LEU A 149 -0.94 -14.24 -10.66
CA LEU A 149 -2.39 -14.40 -10.59
C LEU A 149 -2.94 -14.96 -11.91
N LYS A 150 -4.05 -15.63 -11.84
CA LYS A 150 -4.76 -16.16 -13.00
C LYS A 150 -6.14 -15.53 -13.10
N LEU A 151 -6.62 -15.32 -14.31
CA LEU A 151 -8.03 -14.99 -14.55
C LEU A 151 -8.83 -16.30 -14.62
N ASP A 152 -9.94 -16.35 -13.88
CA ASP A 152 -10.90 -17.43 -14.01
C ASP A 152 -11.80 -17.22 -15.25
N ASP A 153 -12.69 -18.17 -15.52
CA ASP A 153 -13.62 -18.13 -16.67
C ASP A 153 -14.58 -16.94 -16.66
N GLN A 154 -14.70 -16.25 -15.51
CA GLN A 154 -15.52 -15.05 -15.35
C GLN A 154 -14.69 -13.76 -15.44
N GLY A 155 -13.38 -13.86 -15.70
CA GLY A 155 -12.47 -12.72 -15.75
C GLY A 155 -12.09 -12.17 -14.39
N VAL A 156 -12.25 -12.96 -13.32
CA VAL A 156 -11.87 -12.56 -11.96
C VAL A 156 -10.46 -13.05 -11.66
N TRP A 157 -9.63 -12.16 -11.13
CA TRP A 157 -8.28 -12.51 -10.69
C TRP A 157 -8.31 -13.47 -9.49
N ARG A 158 -7.53 -14.55 -9.57
CA ARG A 158 -7.39 -15.58 -8.55
C ARG A 158 -5.92 -15.84 -8.22
N MET A 159 -5.64 -16.18 -6.96
CA MET A 159 -4.32 -16.69 -6.58
C MET A 159 -4.12 -18.11 -7.11
N ASP A 160 -2.93 -18.37 -7.65
CA ASP A 160 -2.51 -19.73 -8.00
C ASP A 160 -1.84 -20.38 -6.80
N PHE A 161 -2.63 -21.02 -5.95
CA PHE A 161 -2.16 -21.62 -4.71
C PHE A 161 -1.12 -22.74 -4.93
N GLU A 162 -1.23 -23.50 -6.01
CA GLU A 162 -0.26 -24.54 -6.36
C GLU A 162 1.09 -23.93 -6.76
N ASP A 163 1.07 -22.86 -7.57
CA ASP A 163 2.27 -22.13 -7.95
C ASP A 163 2.91 -21.45 -6.73
N MET A 164 2.09 -20.85 -5.87
CA MET A 164 2.52 -20.21 -4.64
C MET A 164 3.25 -21.21 -3.72
N GLU A 165 2.62 -22.34 -3.39
CA GLU A 165 3.20 -23.37 -2.53
C GLU A 165 4.50 -23.93 -3.12
N ARG A 166 4.49 -24.27 -4.41
CA ARG A 166 5.67 -24.75 -5.11
C ARG A 166 6.84 -23.74 -5.04
N LYS A 167 6.59 -22.45 -5.23
CA LYS A 167 7.62 -21.41 -5.20
C LYS A 167 8.15 -21.15 -3.81
N LEU A 168 7.30 -21.17 -2.79
CA LEU A 168 7.73 -21.09 -1.40
C LEU A 168 8.71 -22.23 -1.07
N ALA A 169 8.35 -23.47 -1.42
CA ALA A 169 9.20 -24.65 -1.17
C ALA A 169 10.51 -24.62 -1.98
N GLN A 170 10.43 -24.39 -3.29
CA GLN A 170 11.60 -24.50 -4.16
C GLN A 170 12.64 -23.38 -3.94
N ASN A 171 12.21 -22.21 -3.50
CA ASN A 171 13.09 -21.06 -3.27
C ASN A 171 13.38 -20.80 -1.79
N HIS A 172 12.90 -21.66 -0.89
CA HIS A 172 13.05 -21.50 0.56
C HIS A 172 12.64 -20.08 1.02
N ILE A 173 11.41 -19.67 0.64
CA ILE A 173 10.92 -18.32 0.90
C ILE A 173 10.27 -18.26 2.28
N HIS A 174 10.75 -17.33 3.11
CA HIS A 174 10.25 -17.08 4.46
C HIS A 174 9.64 -15.69 4.63
N ALA A 175 9.46 -14.93 3.54
CA ALA A 175 8.79 -13.63 3.57
C ALA A 175 7.93 -13.43 2.32
N ALA A 176 6.76 -12.82 2.50
CA ALA A 176 5.85 -12.46 1.42
C ALA A 176 5.22 -11.10 1.64
N VAL A 177 4.88 -10.41 0.55
CA VAL A 177 4.03 -9.22 0.58
C VAL A 177 2.65 -9.59 0.06
N PHE A 178 1.65 -9.43 0.91
CA PHE A 178 0.25 -9.68 0.61
C PHE A 178 -0.51 -8.35 0.51
N CYS A 179 -1.21 -8.15 -0.60
CA CYS A 179 -1.90 -6.90 -0.92
C CYS A 179 -3.41 -7.14 -1.01
N SER A 180 -4.21 -6.46 -0.19
CA SER A 180 -5.68 -6.51 -0.21
C SER A 180 -6.27 -5.17 0.22
N PRO A 181 -7.03 -4.46 -0.62
CA PRO A 181 -7.30 -4.73 -2.05
C PRO A 181 -6.02 -4.84 -2.88
N HIS A 182 -5.99 -5.80 -3.82
CA HIS A 182 -4.78 -6.06 -4.59
C HIS A 182 -4.54 -5.02 -5.67
N ASN A 183 -3.41 -4.34 -5.59
CA ASN A 183 -2.98 -3.34 -6.56
C ASN A 183 -1.98 -3.98 -7.57
N PRO A 184 -2.20 -3.93 -8.90
CA PRO A 184 -3.15 -3.07 -9.61
C PRO A 184 -4.49 -3.72 -9.99
N CYS A 185 -4.74 -4.99 -9.67
CA CYS A 185 -5.91 -5.72 -10.16
C CYS A 185 -7.23 -5.29 -9.53
N GLY A 186 -7.22 -4.51 -8.44
CA GLY A 186 -8.41 -4.07 -7.72
C GLY A 186 -9.18 -5.21 -7.03
N ARG A 187 -8.54 -6.37 -6.85
CA ARG A 187 -9.17 -7.56 -6.28
C ARG A 187 -9.20 -7.48 -4.76
N VAL A 188 -10.38 -7.49 -4.16
CA VAL A 188 -10.57 -7.78 -2.73
C VAL A 188 -10.73 -9.29 -2.59
N TRP A 189 -9.81 -9.91 -1.84
CA TRP A 189 -9.81 -11.36 -1.67
C TRP A 189 -10.97 -11.82 -0.81
N GLU A 190 -11.59 -12.94 -1.19
CA GLU A 190 -12.59 -13.59 -0.36
C GLU A 190 -11.94 -14.19 0.89
N ARG A 191 -12.73 -14.40 1.94
CA ARG A 191 -12.23 -14.91 3.21
C ARG A 191 -11.54 -16.26 3.08
N ASP A 192 -12.13 -17.18 2.34
CA ASP A 192 -11.58 -18.51 2.08
C ASP A 192 -10.27 -18.46 1.29
N GLU A 193 -10.14 -17.52 0.35
CA GLU A 193 -8.89 -17.29 -0.38
C GLU A 193 -7.79 -16.79 0.57
N ILE A 194 -8.11 -15.87 1.48
CA ILE A 194 -7.16 -15.36 2.48
C ILE A 194 -6.76 -16.48 3.45
N GLU A 195 -7.72 -17.22 3.99
CA GLU A 195 -7.47 -18.31 4.93
C GLU A 195 -6.54 -19.37 4.31
N ARG A 196 -6.82 -19.76 3.06
CA ARG A 196 -5.98 -20.70 2.31
C ARG A 196 -4.56 -20.16 2.07
N ALA A 197 -4.43 -18.90 1.68
CA ALA A 197 -3.13 -18.29 1.49
C ALA A 197 -2.32 -18.26 2.80
N MET A 198 -2.95 -17.87 3.90
CA MET A 198 -2.30 -17.80 5.22
C MET A 198 -1.90 -19.20 5.72
N ASP A 199 -2.69 -20.23 5.44
CA ASP A 199 -2.33 -21.61 5.78
C ASP A 199 -1.09 -22.08 5.01
N ILE A 200 -0.99 -21.79 3.73
CA ILE A 200 0.20 -22.09 2.91
C ILE A 200 1.42 -21.33 3.46
N TYR A 201 1.31 -20.05 3.72
CA TYR A 201 2.42 -19.27 4.31
C TYR A 201 2.88 -19.86 5.64
N ARG A 202 1.94 -20.23 6.51
CA ARG A 202 2.25 -20.85 7.81
C ARG A 202 2.97 -22.18 7.67
N GLN A 203 2.61 -23.03 6.71
CA GLN A 203 3.27 -24.32 6.45
C GLN A 203 4.73 -24.14 6.00
N HIS A 204 5.08 -23.00 5.46
CA HIS A 204 6.44 -22.67 5.01
C HIS A 204 7.19 -21.70 5.95
N ASP A 205 6.71 -21.49 7.19
CA ASP A 205 7.29 -20.54 8.15
C ASP A 205 7.52 -19.14 7.51
N CYS A 206 6.55 -18.70 6.70
CA CYS A 206 6.66 -17.48 5.93
C CYS A 206 5.98 -16.32 6.66
N VAL A 207 6.74 -15.28 6.97
CA VAL A 207 6.20 -14.01 7.51
C VAL A 207 5.50 -13.24 6.40
N VAL A 208 4.30 -12.75 6.69
CA VAL A 208 3.48 -12.02 5.72
C VAL A 208 3.37 -10.55 6.10
N THR A 209 3.88 -9.68 5.24
CA THR A 209 3.64 -8.24 5.34
C THR A 209 2.41 -7.88 4.54
N VAL A 210 1.37 -7.38 5.22
CA VAL A 210 0.10 -7.03 4.59
C VAL A 210 0.04 -5.54 4.28
N SER A 211 -0.28 -5.20 3.04
CA SER A 211 -0.51 -3.81 2.62
C SER A 211 -2.00 -3.54 2.38
N TYR A 212 -2.42 -2.30 2.67
CA TYR A 212 -3.80 -1.81 2.61
C TYR A 212 -4.75 -2.37 3.68
N THR A 213 -4.26 -2.92 4.75
CA THR A 213 -5.08 -3.45 5.86
C THR A 213 -6.08 -2.43 6.41
N HIS A 214 -5.76 -1.14 6.36
CA HIS A 214 -6.62 -0.03 6.79
C HIS A 214 -7.73 0.32 5.79
N LEU A 215 -7.68 -0.20 4.57
CA LEU A 215 -8.68 0.00 3.52
C LEU A 215 -9.65 -1.18 3.38
N THR A 216 -9.38 -2.29 4.04
CA THR A 216 -10.30 -3.44 4.01
C THR A 216 -11.61 -3.09 4.70
N LEU A 217 -12.67 -3.34 4.00
CA LEU A 217 -14.06 -3.08 4.40
C LEU A 217 -14.54 -4.17 5.34
#